data_d776424b98f5b19ff9b8b9e2735ae898
#
_entry.id   d776424b98f5b19ff9b8b9e2735ae898
#
_cell.length_a   1.000
_cell.length_b   1.000
_cell.length_c   1.000
_cell.angle_alpha   90.00
_cell.angle_beta   90.00
_cell.angle_gamma   90.00
#
_symmetry.space_group_name_H-M   'P 1'
#
loop_
_entity.id
_entity.type
_entity.pdbx_description
1 polymer ?
#
loop_
_entity_poly.entity_id
_entity_poly.type
_entity_poly.pdbx_seq_one_letter_code
_entity_poly.pdbx_strand_id
1 'polypeptide(L)' 'MRLSEVAVGGEAVVMSVAPGNHGQGRRLEDLGVIAGTRVRVERRAPFGDPTVYEVRHALLAIRRHDAELVEVDDVAL' A
#
# COMPACT_ATOMS: atom_id res chain seq x y z
N MET A 1 -10.10 1.54 5.63
CA MET A 1 -9.30 0.33 5.89
C MET A 1 -7.83 0.61 5.60
N ARG A 2 -6.97 -0.24 6.09
CA ARG A 2 -5.53 -0.10 5.82
C ARG A 2 -5.14 -0.86 4.58
N LEU A 3 -4.09 -0.41 3.91
CA LEU A 3 -3.61 -1.06 2.69
C LEU A 3 -3.28 -2.54 2.94
N SER A 4 -2.76 -2.86 4.12
CA SER A 4 -2.43 -4.24 4.49
C SER A 4 -3.64 -5.18 4.50
N GLU A 5 -4.85 -4.63 4.55
CA GLU A 5 -6.09 -5.41 4.62
C GLU A 5 -6.71 -5.71 3.26
N VAL A 6 -6.19 -5.09 2.20
CA VAL A 6 -6.73 -5.30 0.85
C VAL A 6 -6.28 -6.65 0.32
N ALA A 7 -7.23 -7.43 -0.19
CA ALA A 7 -6.92 -8.77 -0.71
C ALA A 7 -6.13 -8.73 -2.01
N VAL A 8 -5.40 -9.79 -2.29
CA VAL A 8 -4.67 -9.95 -3.55
C VAL A 8 -5.66 -9.83 -4.72
N GLY A 9 -5.30 -9.06 -5.72
CA GLY A 9 -6.15 -8.75 -6.86
C GLY A 9 -7.06 -7.56 -6.64
N GLY A 10 -7.16 -7.07 -5.39
CA GLY A 10 -7.98 -5.91 -5.08
C GLY A 10 -7.28 -4.60 -5.41
N GLU A 11 -8.08 -3.55 -5.53
CA GLU A 11 -7.58 -2.20 -5.75
C GLU A 11 -8.12 -1.27 -4.67
N ALA A 12 -7.37 -0.24 -4.39
CA ALA A 12 -7.77 0.76 -3.41
C ALA A 12 -7.17 2.12 -3.76
N VAL A 13 -7.77 3.17 -3.23
CA VAL A 13 -7.26 4.53 -3.40
C VAL A 13 -6.70 4.99 -2.07
N VAL A 14 -5.47 5.49 -2.09
CA VAL A 14 -4.82 5.99 -0.88
C VAL A 14 -5.54 7.24 -0.39
N MET A 15 -5.88 7.25 0.89
CA MET A 15 -6.52 8.39 1.53
C MET A 15 -5.51 9.20 2.33
N SER A 16 -4.66 8.53 3.08
CA SER A 16 -3.64 9.18 3.90
C SER A 16 -2.55 8.19 4.25
N VAL A 17 -1.39 8.72 4.62
CA VAL A 17 -0.24 7.92 5.04
C VAL A 17 0.24 8.48 6.38
N ALA A 18 0.25 7.61 7.41
CA ALA A 18 0.76 8.01 8.72
C ALA A 18 2.29 8.09 8.67
N PRO A 19 2.91 8.96 9.48
CA PRO A 19 4.36 9.15 9.42
C PRO A 19 5.18 7.93 9.86
N GLY A 20 4.67 7.14 10.79
CA GLY A 20 5.44 6.06 11.38
C GLY A 20 6.53 6.60 12.31
N ASN A 21 7.42 5.71 12.77
CA ASN A 21 8.43 6.06 13.78
C ASN A 21 9.81 6.34 13.20
N HIS A 22 10.10 5.88 12.00
CA HIS A 22 11.44 5.95 11.41
C HIS A 22 11.42 6.47 9.97
N GLY A 23 10.48 7.37 9.68
CA GLY A 23 10.37 7.94 8.34
C GLY A 23 9.73 7.03 7.31
N GLN A 24 9.07 5.95 7.74
CA GLN A 24 8.44 5.02 6.82
C GLN A 24 7.37 5.70 5.96
N GLY A 25 6.53 6.52 6.58
CA GLY A 25 5.45 7.19 5.86
C GLY A 25 5.99 8.09 4.75
N ARG A 26 7.03 8.85 5.06
CA ARG A 26 7.65 9.72 4.07
C ARG A 26 8.29 8.93 2.94
N ARG A 27 8.90 7.81 3.26
CA ARG A 27 9.50 6.94 2.25
C ARG A 27 8.45 6.39 1.31
N LEU A 28 7.30 5.99 1.84
CA LEU A 28 6.18 5.52 1.03
C LEU A 28 5.69 6.63 0.10
N GLU A 29 5.55 7.84 0.63
CA GLU A 29 5.13 8.98 -0.18
C GLU A 29 6.13 9.29 -1.28
N ASP A 30 7.41 9.19 -0.99
CA ASP A 30 8.46 9.41 -1.98
C ASP A 30 8.41 8.36 -3.09
N LEU A 31 7.89 7.17 -2.79
CA LEU A 31 7.71 6.11 -3.78
C LEU A 31 6.40 6.25 -4.57
N GLY A 32 5.61 7.26 -4.26
CA GLY A 32 4.37 7.53 -4.98
C GLY A 32 3.11 7.09 -4.24
N VAL A 33 3.23 6.58 -3.02
CA VAL A 33 2.07 6.19 -2.21
C VAL A 33 1.56 7.44 -1.52
N ILE A 34 0.75 8.21 -2.23
CA ILE A 34 0.21 9.48 -1.75
C ILE A 34 -1.31 9.51 -1.92
N ALA A 35 -1.96 10.42 -1.21
CA ALA A 35 -3.42 10.57 -1.28
C ALA A 35 -3.88 10.71 -2.73
N GLY A 36 -4.91 9.98 -3.09
CA GLY A 36 -5.47 9.97 -4.44
C GLY A 36 -4.86 8.94 -5.38
N THR A 37 -3.76 8.31 -5.01
CA THR A 37 -3.11 7.31 -5.86
C THR A 37 -3.85 5.98 -5.76
N ARG A 38 -4.08 5.34 -6.90
CA ARG A 38 -4.67 4.01 -6.96
C ARG A 38 -3.57 2.97 -6.82
N VAL A 39 -3.82 1.98 -5.98
CA VAL A 39 -2.88 0.89 -5.68
C VAL A 39 -3.58 -0.44 -5.94
N ARG A 40 -2.93 -1.37 -6.60
CA ARG A 40 -3.45 -2.72 -6.81
C ARG A 40 -2.54 -3.71 -6.09
N VAL A 41 -3.16 -4.68 -5.40
CA VAL A 41 -2.41 -5.73 -4.72
C VAL A 41 -2.08 -6.82 -5.73
N GLU A 42 -0.80 -6.94 -6.08
CA GLU A 42 -0.34 -7.85 -7.12
C GLU A 42 -0.19 -9.28 -6.60
N ARG A 43 0.57 -9.46 -5.53
CA ARG A 43 0.79 -10.77 -4.92
C ARG A 43 1.42 -10.63 -3.54
N ARG A 44 1.34 -11.71 -2.76
CA ARG A 44 2.02 -11.78 -1.46
C ARG A 44 3.13 -12.82 -1.52
N ALA A 45 4.18 -12.60 -0.75
CA ALA A 45 5.22 -13.59 -0.54
C ALA A 45 4.61 -14.83 0.12
N PRO A 46 5.24 -16.02 -0.03
CA PRO A 46 4.69 -17.27 0.49
C PRO A 46 4.35 -17.25 1.97
N PHE A 47 5.07 -16.47 2.76
CA PHE A 47 4.81 -16.35 4.21
C PHE A 47 3.91 -15.15 4.55
N GLY A 48 3.32 -14.51 3.53
CA GLY A 48 2.38 -13.42 3.74
C GLY A 48 3.00 -12.03 3.81
N ASP A 49 4.34 -11.93 3.79
CA ASP A 49 5.03 -10.65 3.92
C ASP A 49 6.41 -10.75 3.25
N PRO A 50 6.80 -9.79 2.42
CA PRO A 50 6.08 -8.60 2.03
C PRO A 50 4.99 -8.86 0.99
N THR A 51 4.17 -7.84 0.74
CA THR A 51 3.20 -7.87 -0.34
C THR A 51 3.70 -6.97 -1.46
N VAL A 52 3.50 -7.38 -2.70
CA VAL A 52 3.86 -6.59 -3.88
C VAL A 52 2.62 -5.84 -4.35
N TYR A 53 2.76 -4.53 -4.46
CA TYR A 53 1.70 -3.63 -4.91
C TYR A 53 2.11 -2.97 -6.21
N GLU A 54 1.14 -2.74 -7.08
CA GLU A 54 1.36 -1.93 -8.27
C GLU A 54 0.93 -0.50 -7.97
N VAL A 55 1.87 0.42 -8.11
CA VAL A 55 1.67 1.84 -7.85
C VAL A 55 2.27 2.59 -9.05
N ARG A 56 1.43 3.30 -9.80
CA ARG A 56 1.89 4.11 -10.96
C ARG A 56 2.76 3.30 -11.92
N HIS A 57 2.30 2.09 -12.25
CA HIS A 57 2.96 1.18 -13.19
C HIS A 57 4.28 0.58 -12.68
N ALA A 58 4.62 0.83 -11.42
CA ALA A 58 5.78 0.21 -10.78
C ALA A 58 5.32 -0.82 -9.76
N LEU A 59 6.11 -1.86 -9.57
CA LEU A 59 5.84 -2.87 -8.55
C LEU A 59 6.71 -2.56 -7.34
N LEU A 60 6.06 -2.43 -6.19
CA LEU A 60 6.73 -2.13 -4.92
C LEU A 60 6.44 -3.24 -3.92
N ALA A 61 7.50 -3.80 -3.34
CA ALA A 61 7.36 -4.73 -2.24
C ALA A 61 7.28 -3.93 -0.94
N ILE A 62 6.15 -3.99 -0.27
CA ILE A 62 5.92 -3.22 0.97
C ILE A 62 5.62 -4.21 2.09
N ARG A 63 6.36 -4.07 3.20
CA ARG A 63 6.13 -4.91 4.36
C ARG A 63 4.79 -4.56 4.99
N ARG A 64 4.14 -5.58 5.59
CA ARG A 64 2.86 -5.39 6.27
C ARG A 64 2.93 -4.23 7.25
N HIS A 65 3.97 -4.16 8.01
CA HIS A 65 4.26 -3.15 8.99
C HIS A 65 4.13 -1.72 8.42
N ASP A 66 4.68 -1.52 7.22
CA ASP A 66 4.60 -0.22 6.55
C ASP A 66 3.25 -0.01 5.88
N ALA A 67 2.66 -1.07 5.31
CA ALA A 67 1.35 -0.97 4.68
C ALA A 67 0.25 -0.64 5.69
N GLU A 68 0.46 -0.93 6.96
CA GLU A 68 -0.48 -0.56 8.02
C GLU A 68 -0.54 0.95 8.25
N LEU A 69 0.43 1.69 7.76
CA LEU A 69 0.45 3.15 7.86
C LEU A 69 -0.43 3.82 6.81
N VAL A 70 -0.88 3.08 5.82
CA VAL A 70 -1.60 3.63 4.67
C VAL A 70 -3.09 3.37 4.83
N GLU A 71 -3.85 4.46 4.93
CA GLU A 71 -5.30 4.39 4.99
C GLU A 71 -5.83 4.45 3.56
N VAL A 72 -6.72 3.53 3.19
CA VAL A 72 -7.24 3.42 1.83
C VAL A 72 -8.76 3.23 1.83
N ASP A 73 -9.37 3.53 0.68
CA ASP A 73 -10.74 3.16 0.37
C ASP A 73 -10.72 2.12 -0.74
N ASP A 74 -11.53 1.08 -0.59
CA ASP A 74 -11.72 0.11 -1.66
C ASP A 74 -12.26 0.79 -2.90
N VAL A 75 -11.77 0.37 -4.05
CA VAL A 75 -12.35 0.79 -5.31
C VAL A 75 -13.58 -0.07 -5.55
N ALA A 76 -14.75 0.56 -5.55
CA ALA A 76 -15.99 -0.13 -5.83
C ALA A 76 -16.01 -0.56 -7.30
N LEU A 77 -16.38 -1.79 -7.53
CA LEU A 77 -16.49 -2.33 -8.89
C LEU A 77 -17.91 -2.22 -9.40
#